data_7013807855761c9e4b5442981e7f881a
#
_entry.id   7013807855761c9e4b5442981e7f881a
#
_cell.length_a   1.000
_cell.length_b   1.000
_cell.length_c   1.000
_cell.angle_alpha   90.00
_cell.angle_beta   90.00
_cell.angle_gamma   90.00
#
_symmetry.space_group_name_H-M   'P 1'
#
loop_
_entity.id
_entity.type
_entity.pdbx_description
1 polymer ?
#
loop_
_entity_poly.entity_id
_entity_poly.type
_entity_poly.pdbx_seq_one_letter_code
_entity_poly.pdbx_strand_id
1 'polypeptide(L)'
;MAYLFNLNAFGQAVYVDSNTGDDKNPGTKESPVFSIQKAAEIIRIRDNDIYIMKINPGIYILDKHVSVGTEKVMTDKRIIIEASTLPDDASWTPEKMPVFTSKALKGDIPASYHWVVSFLVEESNVTIRGIKFHGYFYPNARYFPVARFNRAKTDLSVEQCMFVGETNSSQIQACVIAHGDEVKIDHCVFYKVRNTVVFFQDSGNGIKTGNGITNSIIFGANQAVWTSFPDKDFRFKNNIVSNCRYVWAKSYFNTSKSYSINNCLIVNNQFYKGIADTMRLSPGEFEISEYNVTKNGKVTLRLFDTEDKPLLLSVDEPLPVDYLHVIPDSPGYEMGAGIFKHRKQ
;
A
#
# COMPACT_ATOMS: atom_id res chain seq x y z
N MET A 1 -18.09 42.21 -24.85
CA MET A 1 -17.91 40.76 -25.03
C MET A 1 -16.74 40.32 -24.15
N ALA A 2 -17.03 39.89 -22.95
CA ALA A 2 -15.98 39.51 -21.99
C ALA A 2 -15.61 38.06 -22.23
N TYR A 3 -14.38 37.82 -22.61
CA TYR A 3 -13.81 36.47 -22.64
C TYR A 3 -13.61 35.97 -21.19
N LEU A 4 -14.47 35.10 -20.74
CA LEU A 4 -14.24 34.30 -19.56
C LEU A 4 -13.08 33.33 -19.88
N PHE A 5 -11.88 33.66 -19.45
CA PHE A 5 -10.79 32.70 -19.38
C PHE A 5 -11.18 31.63 -18.36
N ASN A 6 -11.53 30.44 -18.83
CA ASN A 6 -11.65 29.25 -18.01
C ASN A 6 -10.26 28.91 -17.43
N LEU A 7 -10.00 29.33 -16.20
CA LEU A 7 -8.86 28.90 -15.37
C LEU A 7 -9.15 27.49 -14.81
N ASN A 8 -9.34 26.51 -15.67
CA ASN A 8 -9.48 25.09 -15.27
C ASN A 8 -8.29 24.26 -15.73
N ALA A 9 -7.06 24.71 -15.44
CA ALA A 9 -5.84 23.97 -15.75
C ALA A 9 -5.42 22.98 -14.63
N PHE A 10 -6.11 22.96 -13.48
CA PHE A 10 -5.92 21.93 -12.46
C PHE A 10 -7.08 20.95 -12.52
N GLY A 11 -6.77 19.67 -12.74
CA GLY A 11 -7.79 18.62 -12.82
C GLY A 11 -8.77 18.69 -11.66
N GLN A 12 -10.05 18.83 -11.97
CA GLN A 12 -11.10 18.88 -10.95
C GLN A 12 -11.18 17.55 -10.24
N ALA A 13 -10.91 17.52 -8.93
CA ALA A 13 -10.98 16.31 -8.12
C ALA A 13 -12.40 15.71 -8.15
N VAL A 14 -12.46 14.37 -8.11
CA VAL A 14 -13.68 13.62 -7.87
C VAL A 14 -13.73 13.24 -6.39
N TYR A 15 -14.74 13.68 -5.68
CA TYR A 15 -14.93 13.39 -4.27
C TYR A 15 -15.84 12.19 -4.05
N VAL A 16 -15.45 11.35 -3.11
CA VAL A 16 -16.19 10.15 -2.70
C VAL A 16 -16.49 10.23 -1.22
N ASP A 17 -17.73 9.91 -0.85
CA ASP A 17 -18.17 9.87 0.54
C ASP A 17 -19.15 8.71 0.74
N SER A 18 -18.76 7.70 1.51
CA SER A 18 -19.60 6.52 1.80
C SER A 18 -20.74 6.79 2.78
N ASN A 19 -20.80 7.97 3.39
CA ASN A 19 -21.82 8.32 4.37
C ASN A 19 -22.90 9.24 3.75
N THR A 20 -22.48 10.22 2.95
CA THR A 20 -23.35 11.29 2.44
C THR A 20 -23.41 11.38 0.92
N GLY A 21 -22.58 10.60 0.21
CA GLY A 21 -22.52 10.60 -1.26
C GLY A 21 -23.73 9.92 -1.92
N ASP A 22 -23.95 10.25 -3.19
CA ASP A 22 -24.91 9.57 -4.08
C ASP A 22 -24.25 9.40 -5.46
N ASP A 23 -24.34 8.21 -6.04
CA ASP A 23 -23.72 7.91 -7.35
C ASP A 23 -24.41 8.64 -8.52
N LYS A 24 -25.51 9.34 -8.28
CA LYS A 24 -26.11 10.29 -9.21
C LYS A 24 -25.44 11.65 -9.20
N ASN A 25 -24.64 11.95 -8.19
CA ASN A 25 -23.94 13.23 -8.03
C ASN A 25 -22.78 13.36 -9.04
N PRO A 26 -22.37 14.61 -9.36
CA PRO A 26 -21.26 14.88 -10.28
C PRO A 26 -19.87 14.59 -9.71
N GLY A 27 -19.73 14.27 -8.41
CA GLY A 27 -18.47 14.04 -7.73
C GLY A 27 -17.72 15.31 -7.33
N THR A 28 -18.43 16.44 -7.14
CA THR A 28 -17.82 17.65 -6.56
C THR A 28 -17.67 17.50 -5.05
N LYS A 29 -16.96 18.45 -4.42
CA LYS A 29 -16.79 18.45 -2.96
C LYS A 29 -18.13 18.60 -2.23
N GLU A 30 -19.02 19.41 -2.76
CA GLU A 30 -20.36 19.68 -2.20
C GLU A 30 -21.38 18.59 -2.54
N SER A 31 -21.13 17.82 -3.60
CA SER A 31 -21.99 16.74 -4.09
C SER A 31 -21.14 15.53 -4.48
N PRO A 32 -20.57 14.82 -3.48
CA PRO A 32 -19.70 13.66 -3.71
C PRO A 32 -20.48 12.46 -4.23
N VAL A 33 -19.81 11.57 -4.94
CA VAL A 33 -20.37 10.25 -5.26
C VAL A 33 -20.29 9.33 -4.03
N PHE A 34 -21.14 8.32 -3.99
CA PHE A 34 -21.15 7.34 -2.90
C PHE A 34 -20.06 6.28 -3.06
N SER A 35 -19.90 5.72 -4.25
CA SER A 35 -19.01 4.58 -4.49
C SER A 35 -17.69 4.98 -5.15
N ILE A 36 -16.65 4.26 -4.79
CA ILE A 36 -15.32 4.37 -5.42
C ILE A 36 -15.40 3.95 -6.90
N GLN A 37 -16.24 2.97 -7.22
CA GLN A 37 -16.46 2.52 -8.59
C GLN A 37 -16.99 3.66 -9.46
N LYS A 38 -17.96 4.42 -8.94
CA LYS A 38 -18.49 5.59 -9.67
C LYS A 38 -17.45 6.68 -9.86
N ALA A 39 -16.63 6.95 -8.86
CA ALA A 39 -15.53 7.90 -9.00
C ALA A 39 -14.52 7.45 -10.07
N ALA A 40 -14.17 6.16 -10.10
CA ALA A 40 -13.29 5.59 -11.12
C ALA A 40 -13.89 5.70 -12.53
N GLU A 41 -15.20 5.45 -12.69
CA GLU A 41 -15.92 5.67 -13.96
C GLU A 41 -15.81 7.11 -14.43
N ILE A 42 -16.05 8.09 -13.53
CA ILE A 42 -15.95 9.51 -13.86
C ILE A 42 -14.53 9.88 -14.30
N ILE A 43 -13.51 9.38 -13.60
CA ILE A 43 -12.10 9.61 -13.96
C ILE A 43 -11.80 9.01 -15.33
N ARG A 44 -12.28 7.80 -15.60
CA ARG A 44 -11.99 7.04 -16.81
C ARG A 44 -12.38 7.75 -18.10
N ILE A 45 -13.51 8.49 -18.08
CA ILE A 45 -14.04 9.17 -19.27
C ILE A 45 -13.60 10.63 -19.42
N ARG A 46 -13.00 11.22 -18.36
CA ARG A 46 -12.50 12.61 -18.41
C ARG A 46 -11.24 12.71 -19.25
N ASP A 47 -10.95 13.93 -19.69
CA ASP A 47 -9.69 14.27 -20.40
C ASP A 47 -8.95 15.36 -19.63
N ASN A 48 -8.17 14.96 -18.65
CA ASN A 48 -7.38 15.84 -17.79
C ASN A 48 -5.90 15.42 -17.82
N ASP A 49 -5.00 16.31 -17.46
CA ASP A 49 -3.58 15.97 -17.27
C ASP A 49 -3.34 15.30 -15.92
N ILE A 50 -4.11 15.70 -14.91
CA ILE A 50 -4.08 15.10 -13.57
C ILE A 50 -5.49 14.71 -13.18
N TYR A 51 -5.65 13.45 -12.78
CA TYR A 51 -6.89 12.90 -12.25
C TYR A 51 -6.75 12.71 -10.75
N ILE A 52 -7.62 13.32 -9.98
CA ILE A 52 -7.58 13.24 -8.52
C ILE A 52 -8.89 12.64 -8.01
N MET A 53 -8.79 11.56 -7.24
CA MET A 53 -9.89 11.01 -6.44
C MET A 53 -9.62 11.35 -4.98
N LYS A 54 -10.49 12.16 -4.38
CA LYS A 54 -10.48 12.51 -2.95
C LYS A 54 -11.48 11.65 -2.21
N ILE A 55 -11.00 10.88 -1.24
CA ILE A 55 -11.81 9.92 -0.50
C ILE A 55 -12.02 10.45 0.92
N ASN A 56 -13.28 10.70 1.27
CA ASN A 56 -13.64 11.15 2.61
C ASN A 56 -13.53 10.01 3.63
N PRO A 57 -13.40 10.34 4.93
CA PRO A 57 -13.41 9.34 5.99
C PRO A 57 -14.64 8.45 5.92
N GLY A 58 -14.46 7.16 6.15
CA GLY A 58 -15.53 6.18 6.11
C GLY A 58 -15.01 4.76 5.87
N ILE A 59 -15.92 3.79 5.92
CA ILE A 59 -15.63 2.38 5.66
C ILE A 59 -16.14 2.02 4.27
N TYR A 60 -15.24 1.60 3.41
CA TYR A 60 -15.50 1.23 2.02
C TYR A 60 -15.34 -0.29 1.86
N ILE A 61 -16.47 -0.99 1.84
CA ILE A 61 -16.51 -2.45 1.67
C ILE A 61 -16.75 -2.74 0.19
N LEU A 62 -15.71 -3.22 -0.48
CA LEU A 62 -15.77 -3.48 -1.92
C LEU A 62 -16.32 -4.88 -2.20
N ASP A 63 -17.28 -5.00 -3.09
CA ASP A 63 -17.81 -6.26 -3.63
C ASP A 63 -17.10 -6.70 -4.92
N LYS A 64 -16.45 -5.78 -5.61
CA LYS A 64 -15.60 -6.00 -6.79
C LYS A 64 -14.42 -5.03 -6.77
N HIS A 65 -13.38 -5.33 -7.52
CA HIS A 65 -12.23 -4.44 -7.64
C HIS A 65 -12.58 -3.11 -8.32
N VAL A 66 -11.79 -2.10 -8.04
CA VAL A 66 -11.82 -0.80 -8.70
C VAL A 66 -10.71 -0.76 -9.73
N SER A 67 -11.07 -0.69 -11.01
CA SER A 67 -10.10 -0.49 -12.08
C SER A 67 -9.60 0.95 -12.10
N VAL A 68 -8.30 1.11 -11.90
CA VAL A 68 -7.61 2.41 -11.88
C VAL A 68 -6.95 2.62 -13.24
N GLY A 69 -7.64 3.35 -14.12
CA GLY A 69 -7.17 3.58 -15.47
C GLY A 69 -8.07 4.55 -16.21
N THR A 70 -7.71 4.85 -17.47
CA THR A 70 -8.49 5.71 -18.36
C THR A 70 -8.70 5.01 -19.71
N GLU A 71 -9.71 5.43 -20.47
CA GLU A 71 -9.96 4.92 -21.82
C GLU A 71 -9.01 5.52 -22.87
N LYS A 72 -8.33 6.61 -22.50
CA LYS A 72 -7.41 7.32 -23.39
C LYS A 72 -5.96 6.91 -23.11
N VAL A 73 -5.14 6.92 -24.14
CA VAL A 73 -3.71 6.65 -24.00
C VAL A 73 -3.07 7.71 -23.10
N MET A 74 -2.48 7.25 -22.00
CA MET A 74 -1.83 8.11 -21.01
C MET A 74 -0.32 8.02 -21.16
N THR A 75 0.30 8.99 -21.86
CA THR A 75 1.77 9.10 -21.91
C THR A 75 2.34 9.86 -20.72
N ASP A 76 1.75 11.03 -20.35
CA ASP A 76 2.30 11.91 -19.31
C ASP A 76 1.29 12.28 -18.21
N LYS A 77 0.12 11.64 -18.21
CA LYS A 77 -0.96 11.92 -17.26
C LYS A 77 -0.75 11.17 -15.95
N ARG A 78 -1.27 11.73 -14.85
CA ARG A 78 -1.14 11.14 -13.51
C ARG A 78 -2.51 10.89 -12.88
N ILE A 79 -2.65 9.75 -12.21
CA ILE A 79 -3.82 9.42 -11.38
C ILE A 79 -3.41 9.44 -9.92
N ILE A 80 -4.11 10.23 -9.10
CA ILE A 80 -3.89 10.31 -7.66
C ILE A 80 -5.17 9.86 -6.95
N ILE A 81 -5.08 8.82 -6.15
CA ILE A 81 -6.13 8.32 -5.28
C ILE A 81 -5.70 8.60 -3.85
N GLU A 82 -6.39 9.48 -3.15
CA GLU A 82 -5.93 9.91 -1.84
C GLU A 82 -7.07 10.19 -0.86
N ALA A 83 -6.76 10.05 0.42
CA ALA A 83 -7.63 10.54 1.47
C ALA A 83 -7.87 12.06 1.34
N SER A 84 -9.06 12.53 1.69
CA SER A 84 -9.34 13.97 1.70
C SER A 84 -8.53 14.74 2.74
N THR A 85 -8.06 14.06 3.78
CA THR A 85 -7.13 14.58 4.81
C THR A 85 -5.94 13.63 4.89
N LEU A 86 -4.74 14.10 4.57
CA LEU A 86 -3.53 13.29 4.59
C LEU A 86 -2.87 13.28 6.00
N PRO A 87 -2.05 12.26 6.31
CA PRO A 87 -1.41 12.14 7.63
C PRO A 87 -0.62 13.35 8.11
N ASP A 88 -0.01 14.13 7.20
CA ASP A 88 0.74 15.33 7.55
C ASP A 88 -0.13 16.58 7.75
N ASP A 89 -1.41 16.52 7.43
CA ASP A 89 -2.31 17.64 7.69
C ASP A 89 -2.47 17.86 9.21
N ALA A 90 -2.42 19.11 9.65
CA ALA A 90 -2.50 19.46 11.06
C ALA A 90 -3.79 18.95 11.74
N SER A 91 -4.88 18.87 10.97
CA SER A 91 -6.19 18.39 11.43
C SER A 91 -6.34 16.88 11.36
N TRP A 92 -5.33 16.12 10.88
CA TRP A 92 -5.48 14.68 10.70
C TRP A 92 -5.56 13.94 12.04
N THR A 93 -6.44 12.96 12.07
CA THR A 93 -6.54 11.93 13.12
C THR A 93 -6.73 10.56 12.45
N PRO A 94 -6.48 9.44 13.14
CA PRO A 94 -6.63 8.11 12.56
C PRO A 94 -8.02 7.82 11.97
N GLU A 95 -9.07 8.42 12.54
CA GLU A 95 -10.47 8.26 12.09
C GLU A 95 -10.74 8.97 10.76
N LYS A 96 -9.88 9.94 10.38
CA LYS A 96 -9.97 10.61 9.07
C LYS A 96 -9.38 9.80 7.92
N MET A 97 -8.73 8.70 8.22
CA MET A 97 -8.19 7.79 7.22
C MET A 97 -9.29 6.89 6.68
N PRO A 98 -9.63 6.93 5.37
CA PRO A 98 -10.63 6.03 4.81
C PRO A 98 -10.16 4.59 4.92
N VAL A 99 -11.07 3.70 5.32
CA VAL A 99 -10.80 2.28 5.55
C VAL A 99 -11.37 1.44 4.43
N PHE A 100 -10.52 0.66 3.78
CA PHE A 100 -10.91 -0.25 2.71
C PHE A 100 -10.80 -1.70 3.16
N THR A 101 -11.83 -2.47 2.88
CA THR A 101 -11.81 -3.94 2.91
C THR A 101 -12.62 -4.48 1.74
N SER A 102 -12.58 -5.78 1.54
CA SER A 102 -13.32 -6.41 0.45
C SER A 102 -14.24 -7.50 0.99
N LYS A 103 -15.41 -7.65 0.38
CA LYS A 103 -16.32 -8.77 0.56
C LYS A 103 -16.55 -9.53 -0.74
N ALA A 104 -15.63 -9.41 -1.69
CA ALA A 104 -15.76 -10.04 -3.00
C ALA A 104 -16.22 -11.49 -2.86
N LEU A 105 -17.38 -11.74 -3.43
CA LEU A 105 -18.09 -12.98 -3.27
C LEU A 105 -17.55 -14.06 -4.23
N LYS A 106 -17.76 -15.28 -3.82
CA LYS A 106 -17.57 -16.48 -4.60
C LYS A 106 -18.30 -16.35 -5.95
N GLY A 107 -17.59 -16.31 -7.06
CA GLY A 107 -18.21 -16.36 -8.39
C GLY A 107 -17.45 -15.60 -9.49
N ASP A 108 -16.76 -14.53 -9.14
CA ASP A 108 -16.11 -13.67 -10.16
C ASP A 108 -14.67 -14.10 -10.51
N ILE A 109 -14.20 -15.24 -9.96
CA ILE A 109 -12.82 -15.68 -10.09
C ILE A 109 -12.78 -17.17 -10.41
N PRO A 110 -11.92 -17.62 -11.36
CA PRO A 110 -11.75 -19.03 -11.70
C PRO A 110 -11.47 -19.88 -10.46
N ALA A 111 -12.08 -21.07 -10.41
CA ALA A 111 -12.24 -21.96 -9.26
C ALA A 111 -10.97 -22.39 -8.49
N SER A 112 -9.77 -22.09 -8.95
CA SER A 112 -8.53 -22.55 -8.33
C SER A 112 -7.89 -21.59 -7.32
N TYR A 113 -8.12 -20.26 -7.43
CA TYR A 113 -7.59 -19.26 -6.51
C TYR A 113 -8.56 -18.08 -6.40
N HIS A 114 -9.15 -17.88 -5.25
CA HIS A 114 -9.97 -16.70 -4.98
C HIS A 114 -9.07 -15.48 -4.73
N TRP A 115 -8.79 -14.73 -5.78
CA TRP A 115 -8.07 -13.47 -5.70
C TRP A 115 -9.06 -12.33 -5.51
N VAL A 116 -8.85 -11.57 -4.48
CA VAL A 116 -9.65 -10.40 -4.15
C VAL A 116 -8.75 -9.19 -4.24
N VAL A 117 -9.11 -8.22 -5.05
CA VAL A 117 -8.33 -6.99 -5.27
C VAL A 117 -9.20 -5.78 -4.92
N SER A 118 -8.64 -4.79 -4.22
CA SER A 118 -9.33 -3.50 -4.05
C SER A 118 -9.05 -2.59 -5.23
N PHE A 119 -7.80 -2.19 -5.44
CA PHE A 119 -7.40 -1.35 -6.58
C PHE A 119 -6.60 -2.16 -7.59
N LEU A 120 -7.18 -2.36 -8.78
CA LEU A 120 -6.48 -2.91 -9.93
C LEU A 120 -5.90 -1.76 -10.75
N VAL A 121 -4.58 -1.58 -10.67
CA VAL A 121 -3.86 -0.51 -11.36
C VAL A 121 -3.54 -0.95 -12.78
N GLU A 122 -4.18 -0.29 -13.74
CA GLU A 122 -4.08 -0.60 -15.17
C GLU A 122 -3.22 0.41 -15.93
N GLU A 123 -2.77 1.49 -15.25
CA GLU A 123 -2.01 2.58 -15.85
C GLU A 123 -0.65 2.82 -15.16
N SER A 124 0.19 3.58 -15.86
CA SER A 124 1.41 4.19 -15.30
C SER A 124 1.08 5.49 -14.55
N ASN A 125 2.05 6.03 -13.80
CA ASN A 125 1.94 7.30 -13.10
C ASN A 125 0.77 7.34 -12.09
N VAL A 126 0.62 6.28 -11.30
CA VAL A 126 -0.46 6.16 -10.30
C VAL A 126 0.11 6.34 -8.89
N THR A 127 -0.53 7.20 -8.11
CA THR A 127 -0.24 7.40 -6.69
C THR A 127 -1.47 7.04 -5.85
N ILE A 128 -1.29 6.20 -4.83
CA ILE A 128 -2.30 5.85 -3.82
C ILE A 128 -1.76 6.28 -2.47
N ARG A 129 -2.49 7.15 -1.73
CA ARG A 129 -1.97 7.66 -0.45
C ARG A 129 -3.03 7.96 0.59
N GLY A 130 -2.61 7.83 1.87
CA GLY A 130 -3.43 8.19 3.02
C GLY A 130 -4.59 7.23 3.30
N ILE A 131 -4.52 5.97 2.86
CA ILE A 131 -5.59 4.97 2.94
C ILE A 131 -5.21 3.86 3.91
N LYS A 132 -6.16 3.42 4.73
CA LYS A 132 -6.04 2.21 5.56
C LYS A 132 -6.71 1.03 4.84
N PHE A 133 -5.95 -0.01 4.57
CA PHE A 133 -6.46 -1.28 4.08
C PHE A 133 -6.55 -2.27 5.24
N HIS A 134 -7.73 -2.82 5.43
CA HIS A 134 -7.99 -3.80 6.46
C HIS A 134 -8.12 -5.19 5.85
N GLY A 135 -7.55 -6.19 6.52
CA GLY A 135 -7.54 -7.56 6.04
C GLY A 135 -8.94 -8.14 5.82
N TYR A 136 -9.01 -9.06 4.89
CA TYR A 136 -10.23 -9.76 4.54
C TYR A 136 -10.42 -11.01 5.42
N PHE A 137 -11.57 -11.14 6.05
CA PHE A 137 -11.82 -12.20 7.04
C PHE A 137 -12.16 -13.58 6.46
N TYR A 138 -12.20 -13.73 5.13
CA TYR A 138 -12.49 -15.00 4.48
C TYR A 138 -11.20 -15.83 4.32
N PRO A 139 -11.03 -16.96 5.02
CA PRO A 139 -9.73 -17.65 5.13
C PRO A 139 -9.20 -18.22 3.80
N ASN A 140 -10.08 -18.48 2.84
CA ASN A 140 -9.73 -19.06 1.54
C ASN A 140 -9.50 -18.00 0.44
N ALA A 141 -9.63 -16.71 0.74
CA ALA A 141 -9.38 -15.65 -0.21
C ALA A 141 -7.94 -15.15 -0.11
N ARG A 142 -7.34 -14.85 -1.28
CA ARG A 142 -6.07 -14.15 -1.37
C ARG A 142 -6.35 -12.69 -1.64
N TYR A 143 -6.29 -11.88 -0.60
CA TYR A 143 -6.57 -10.46 -0.70
C TYR A 143 -5.31 -9.66 -1.04
N PHE A 144 -5.45 -8.83 -2.09
CA PHE A 144 -4.43 -7.92 -2.60
C PHE A 144 -5.02 -6.51 -2.64
N PRO A 145 -4.81 -5.66 -1.62
CA PRO A 145 -5.28 -4.28 -1.61
C PRO A 145 -4.92 -3.50 -2.88
N VAL A 146 -3.67 -3.60 -3.32
CA VAL A 146 -3.20 -2.93 -4.54
C VAL A 146 -2.54 -3.96 -5.46
N ALA A 147 -3.02 -4.06 -6.68
CA ALA A 147 -2.47 -4.97 -7.68
C ALA A 147 -2.21 -4.27 -9.02
N ARG A 148 -1.04 -4.47 -9.61
CA ARG A 148 -0.70 -4.07 -10.97
C ARG A 148 -0.15 -5.29 -11.72
N PHE A 149 -0.93 -5.83 -12.67
CA PHE A 149 -0.53 -7.02 -13.42
C PHE A 149 0.06 -6.74 -14.79
N ASN A 150 -0.11 -5.52 -15.32
CA ASN A 150 0.46 -5.13 -16.59
C ASN A 150 1.96 -4.81 -16.45
N ARG A 151 2.81 -5.61 -17.10
CA ARG A 151 4.27 -5.50 -17.04
C ARG A 151 4.83 -4.26 -17.71
N ALA A 152 4.11 -3.71 -18.71
CA ALA A 152 4.53 -2.53 -19.46
C ALA A 152 4.29 -1.21 -18.70
N LYS A 153 3.61 -1.26 -17.53
CA LYS A 153 3.30 -0.08 -16.74
C LYS A 153 4.39 0.21 -15.70
N THR A 154 4.65 1.49 -15.49
CA THR A 154 5.68 2.01 -14.57
C THR A 154 5.09 3.03 -13.59
N ASP A 155 5.90 3.55 -12.69
CA ASP A 155 5.58 4.60 -11.72
C ASP A 155 4.27 4.37 -10.94
N LEU A 156 4.30 3.38 -10.05
CA LEU A 156 3.28 3.15 -9.03
C LEU A 156 3.84 3.58 -7.68
N SER A 157 3.27 4.62 -7.08
CA SER A 157 3.59 5.06 -5.72
C SER A 157 2.48 4.71 -4.74
N VAL A 158 2.84 4.10 -3.60
CA VAL A 158 1.94 3.87 -2.47
C VAL A 158 2.55 4.55 -1.26
N GLU A 159 1.87 5.58 -0.77
CA GLU A 159 2.43 6.48 0.23
C GLU A 159 1.50 6.67 1.42
N GLN A 160 2.05 6.79 2.62
CA GLN A 160 1.30 7.14 3.82
C GLN A 160 0.07 6.23 4.06
N CYS A 161 0.17 4.97 3.65
CA CYS A 161 -0.89 3.98 3.79
C CYS A 161 -0.66 3.05 4.98
N MET A 162 -1.73 2.56 5.57
CA MET A 162 -1.71 1.50 6.57
C MET A 162 -2.30 0.21 5.99
N PHE A 163 -1.62 -0.90 6.20
CA PHE A 163 -2.10 -2.23 5.86
C PHE A 163 -2.17 -3.05 7.14
N VAL A 164 -3.38 -3.31 7.60
CA VAL A 164 -3.65 -3.95 8.88
C VAL A 164 -4.33 -5.30 8.64
N GLY A 165 -3.61 -6.36 8.91
CA GLY A 165 -4.09 -7.72 8.78
C GLY A 165 -3.99 -8.51 10.08
N GLU A 166 -4.45 -9.73 10.01
CA GLU A 166 -4.18 -10.79 10.96
C GLU A 166 -3.91 -12.05 10.16
N THR A 167 -2.82 -12.72 10.47
CA THR A 167 -2.26 -13.80 9.63
C THR A 167 -3.23 -14.97 9.41
N ASN A 168 -4.12 -15.22 10.36
CA ASN A 168 -5.01 -16.37 10.34
C ASN A 168 -6.47 -16.02 10.05
N SER A 169 -6.98 -14.92 10.60
CA SER A 169 -8.40 -14.58 10.57
C SER A 169 -8.77 -13.48 9.57
N SER A 170 -7.88 -12.53 9.35
CA SER A 170 -8.10 -11.35 8.47
C SER A 170 -6.90 -11.11 7.57
N GLN A 171 -6.67 -12.02 6.64
CA GLN A 171 -5.43 -12.05 5.87
C GLN A 171 -5.36 -10.97 4.80
N ILE A 172 -4.19 -10.31 4.70
CA ILE A 172 -3.73 -9.65 3.49
C ILE A 172 -2.62 -10.53 2.89
N GLN A 173 -2.87 -11.08 1.71
CA GLN A 173 -1.93 -11.99 1.04
C GLN A 173 -0.67 -11.26 0.56
N ALA A 174 -0.85 -10.09 -0.07
CA ALA A 174 0.20 -9.12 -0.32
C ALA A 174 -0.44 -7.74 -0.41
N CYS A 175 0.09 -6.79 0.34
CA CYS A 175 -0.49 -5.44 0.39
C CYS A 175 -0.37 -4.74 -0.96
N VAL A 176 0.78 -4.91 -1.60
CA VAL A 176 1.02 -4.51 -2.99
C VAL A 176 1.62 -5.69 -3.74
N ILE A 177 0.99 -6.09 -4.84
CA ILE A 177 1.60 -7.00 -5.82
C ILE A 177 1.74 -6.27 -7.14
N ALA A 178 2.97 -6.13 -7.63
CA ALA A 178 3.21 -5.32 -8.81
C ALA A 178 4.19 -5.97 -9.80
N HIS A 179 3.77 -6.00 -11.06
CA HIS A 179 4.61 -6.22 -12.21
C HIS A 179 5.14 -4.87 -12.74
N GLY A 180 6.15 -4.90 -13.59
CA GLY A 180 6.75 -3.70 -14.16
C GLY A 180 7.70 -2.98 -13.18
N ASP A 181 8.09 -1.78 -13.53
CA ASP A 181 9.14 -1.03 -12.87
C ASP A 181 8.61 0.14 -12.04
N GLU A 182 9.49 0.81 -11.29
CA GLU A 182 9.22 2.02 -10.51
C GLU A 182 8.05 1.86 -9.53
N VAL A 183 8.06 0.77 -8.76
CA VAL A 183 7.12 0.55 -7.67
C VAL A 183 7.73 1.12 -6.40
N LYS A 184 7.20 2.22 -5.92
CA LYS A 184 7.71 2.99 -4.80
C LYS A 184 6.74 2.91 -3.63
N ILE A 185 7.21 2.41 -2.52
CA ILE A 185 6.47 2.36 -1.26
C ILE A 185 7.15 3.29 -0.28
N ASP A 186 6.44 4.27 0.21
CA ASP A 186 7.04 5.28 1.07
C ASP A 186 6.12 5.68 2.23
N HIS A 187 6.70 5.79 3.42
CA HIS A 187 5.96 6.16 4.62
C HIS A 187 4.69 5.31 4.84
N CYS A 188 4.83 3.99 4.83
CA CYS A 188 3.73 3.06 5.06
C CYS A 188 3.89 2.28 6.36
N VAL A 189 2.77 1.77 6.89
CA VAL A 189 2.75 0.82 8.00
C VAL A 189 2.12 -0.50 7.54
N PHE A 190 2.84 -1.59 7.75
CA PHE A 190 2.40 -2.96 7.48
C PHE A 190 2.34 -3.73 8.80
N TYR A 191 1.16 -4.13 9.21
CA TYR A 191 0.94 -4.81 10.49
C TYR A 191 0.28 -6.18 10.30
N LYS A 192 0.97 -7.24 10.72
CA LYS A 192 0.52 -8.64 10.70
C LYS A 192 -0.03 -9.11 9.34
N VAL A 193 0.63 -8.73 8.25
CA VAL A 193 0.29 -9.14 6.87
C VAL A 193 1.10 -10.37 6.44
N ARG A 194 0.67 -11.09 5.41
CA ARG A 194 1.50 -12.18 4.89
C ARG A 194 2.69 -11.64 4.12
N ASN A 195 2.46 -10.88 3.06
CA ASN A 195 3.52 -10.20 2.32
C ASN A 195 3.26 -8.70 2.32
N THR A 196 4.28 -7.91 2.56
CA THR A 196 4.11 -6.46 2.44
C THR A 196 4.04 -6.06 0.98
N VAL A 197 5.12 -6.29 0.23
CA VAL A 197 5.19 -5.98 -1.20
C VAL A 197 5.79 -7.16 -1.95
N VAL A 198 5.13 -7.53 -3.04
CA VAL A 198 5.62 -8.52 -3.99
C VAL A 198 6.02 -7.80 -5.28
N PHE A 199 7.31 -7.60 -5.46
CA PHE A 199 7.90 -7.12 -6.72
C PHE A 199 8.02 -8.31 -7.67
N PHE A 200 7.00 -8.48 -8.52
CA PHE A 200 6.80 -9.76 -9.22
C PHE A 200 7.58 -9.82 -10.54
N GLN A 201 6.98 -9.52 -11.68
CA GLN A 201 7.66 -9.59 -12.97
C GLN A 201 8.19 -8.22 -13.39
N ASP A 202 9.30 -8.23 -14.13
CA ASP A 202 9.88 -7.04 -14.75
C ASP A 202 9.07 -6.52 -15.93
N SER A 203 9.53 -5.45 -16.57
CA SER A 203 8.96 -4.88 -17.79
C SER A 203 9.21 -5.70 -19.07
N GLY A 204 9.88 -6.84 -18.97
CA GLY A 204 10.24 -7.71 -20.11
C GLY A 204 11.73 -7.70 -20.45
N ASN A 205 12.52 -6.85 -19.80
CA ASN A 205 13.96 -6.73 -20.04
C ASN A 205 14.82 -7.65 -19.14
N GLY A 206 14.18 -8.42 -18.26
CA GLY A 206 14.86 -9.32 -17.32
C GLY A 206 15.42 -8.64 -16.06
N ILE A 207 15.44 -7.31 -16.00
CA ILE A 207 15.94 -6.53 -14.88
C ILE A 207 14.95 -5.43 -14.54
N LYS A 208 14.55 -5.36 -13.26
CA LYS A 208 13.70 -4.29 -12.73
C LYS A 208 14.53 -3.06 -12.38
N THR A 209 13.88 -1.90 -12.36
CA THR A 209 14.52 -0.64 -11.98
C THR A 209 13.59 0.24 -11.14
N GLY A 210 14.18 1.07 -10.27
CA GLY A 210 13.48 2.11 -9.54
C GLY A 210 12.48 1.65 -8.49
N ASN A 211 12.54 0.38 -8.08
CA ASN A 211 11.65 -0.16 -7.05
C ASN A 211 12.21 0.06 -5.64
N GLY A 212 11.34 0.06 -4.65
CA GLY A 212 11.81 0.15 -3.27
C GLY A 212 10.73 0.31 -2.22
N ILE A 213 11.19 0.20 -0.97
CA ILE A 213 10.43 0.47 0.25
C ILE A 213 11.27 1.40 1.11
N THR A 214 10.72 2.56 1.46
CA THR A 214 11.42 3.57 2.26
C THR A 214 10.55 4.06 3.41
N ASN A 215 11.20 4.52 4.49
CA ASN A 215 10.55 5.21 5.61
C ASN A 215 9.34 4.48 6.22
N SER A 216 9.34 3.14 6.19
CA SER A 216 8.16 2.34 6.50
C SER A 216 8.36 1.46 7.74
N ILE A 217 7.26 1.14 8.42
CA ILE A 217 7.21 0.16 9.50
C ILE A 217 6.62 -1.14 8.96
N ILE A 218 7.36 -2.24 9.14
CA ILE A 218 6.94 -3.59 8.78
C ILE A 218 6.97 -4.45 10.04
N PHE A 219 5.82 -4.82 10.56
CA PHE A 219 5.71 -5.53 11.83
C PHE A 219 4.85 -6.78 11.70
N GLY A 220 5.41 -7.94 12.05
CA GLY A 220 4.70 -9.21 12.10
C GLY A 220 4.31 -9.80 10.75
N ALA A 221 5.02 -9.45 9.67
CA ALA A 221 4.77 -10.00 8.34
C ALA A 221 5.41 -11.40 8.19
N ASN A 222 4.81 -12.26 7.35
CA ASN A 222 5.52 -13.47 6.94
C ASN A 222 6.75 -13.13 6.09
N GLN A 223 6.64 -12.14 5.20
CA GLN A 223 7.74 -11.69 4.36
C GLN A 223 7.71 -10.17 4.27
N ALA A 224 8.76 -9.51 4.77
CA ALA A 224 8.85 -8.07 4.71
C ALA A 224 9.14 -7.58 3.29
N VAL A 225 9.93 -8.31 2.51
CA VAL A 225 10.20 -8.02 1.10
C VAL A 225 10.16 -9.30 0.30
N TRP A 226 9.52 -9.26 -0.87
CA TRP A 226 9.59 -10.33 -1.86
C TRP A 226 10.05 -9.78 -3.22
N THR A 227 11.12 -10.35 -3.77
CA THR A 227 11.66 -9.99 -5.09
C THR A 227 11.70 -11.21 -6.00
N SER A 228 10.96 -11.20 -7.11
CA SER A 228 10.91 -12.33 -8.06
C SER A 228 11.98 -12.26 -9.15
N PHE A 229 12.39 -11.05 -9.55
CA PHE A 229 13.38 -10.81 -10.60
C PHE A 229 14.50 -9.90 -10.10
N PRO A 230 15.67 -9.92 -10.74
CA PRO A 230 16.74 -8.97 -10.44
C PRO A 230 16.26 -7.53 -10.52
N ASP A 231 16.69 -6.71 -9.57
CA ASP A 231 16.41 -5.29 -9.53
C ASP A 231 17.74 -4.54 -9.39
N LYS A 232 18.02 -3.62 -10.30
CA LYS A 232 19.31 -2.93 -10.38
C LYS A 232 19.46 -1.86 -9.32
N ASP A 233 18.37 -1.13 -9.04
CA ASP A 233 18.38 0.09 -8.23
C ASP A 233 17.41 -0.01 -7.04
N PHE A 234 17.21 -1.23 -6.51
CA PHE A 234 16.27 -1.46 -5.42
C PHE A 234 16.64 -0.64 -4.18
N ARG A 235 15.70 0.15 -3.68
CA ARG A 235 15.90 1.00 -2.51
C ARG A 235 15.20 0.41 -1.29
N PHE A 236 15.99 -0.02 -0.30
CA PHE A 236 15.47 -0.41 1.00
C PHE A 236 16.15 0.44 2.07
N LYS A 237 15.48 1.51 2.48
CA LYS A 237 16.11 2.53 3.32
C LYS A 237 15.15 3.07 4.38
N ASN A 238 15.69 3.34 5.57
CA ASN A 238 14.95 4.00 6.66
C ASN A 238 13.74 3.18 7.14
N ASN A 239 13.80 1.86 7.06
CA ASN A 239 12.71 0.99 7.44
C ASN A 239 12.92 0.38 8.83
N ILE A 240 11.83 0.11 9.51
CA ILE A 240 11.78 -0.69 10.73
C ILE A 240 11.12 -2.03 10.38
N VAL A 241 11.87 -3.13 10.54
CA VAL A 241 11.39 -4.49 10.26
C VAL A 241 11.50 -5.32 11.53
N SER A 242 10.37 -5.69 12.09
CA SER A 242 10.34 -6.42 13.35
C SER A 242 9.28 -7.53 13.38
N ASN A 243 9.58 -8.59 14.12
CA ASN A 243 8.70 -9.73 14.35
C ASN A 243 8.24 -10.44 13.06
N CYS A 244 8.98 -10.29 11.96
CA CYS A 244 8.68 -10.97 10.70
C CYS A 244 9.25 -12.39 10.67
N ARG A 245 8.62 -13.25 9.88
CA ARG A 245 9.20 -14.57 9.65
C ARG A 245 10.42 -14.49 8.73
N TYR A 246 10.33 -13.77 7.62
CA TYR A 246 11.46 -13.48 6.73
C TYR A 246 11.59 -11.97 6.51
N VAL A 247 12.82 -11.45 6.66
CA VAL A 247 13.10 -10.06 6.29
C VAL A 247 13.10 -9.90 4.78
N TRP A 248 13.80 -10.78 4.07
CA TRP A 248 13.86 -10.73 2.62
C TRP A 248 13.69 -12.11 2.01
N ALA A 249 12.68 -12.25 1.16
CA ALA A 249 12.48 -13.44 0.34
C ALA A 249 12.72 -13.12 -1.12
N LYS A 250 13.40 -14.00 -1.83
CA LYS A 250 13.55 -13.91 -3.28
C LYS A 250 13.16 -15.22 -3.96
N SER A 251 12.69 -15.11 -5.21
CA SER A 251 12.51 -16.27 -6.06
C SER A 251 13.87 -16.88 -6.42
N TYR A 252 13.93 -18.18 -6.59
CA TYR A 252 15.13 -18.85 -7.06
C TYR A 252 15.55 -18.42 -8.48
N PHE A 253 14.61 -17.95 -9.31
CA PHE A 253 14.90 -17.32 -10.60
C PHE A 253 15.62 -15.99 -10.49
N ASN A 254 15.55 -15.34 -9.32
CA ASN A 254 16.16 -14.06 -9.11
C ASN A 254 17.68 -14.23 -8.91
N THR A 255 18.43 -13.92 -9.95
CA THR A 255 19.90 -14.04 -9.96
C THR A 255 20.62 -12.80 -9.41
N SER A 256 19.87 -11.79 -8.91
CA SER A 256 20.50 -10.59 -8.33
C SER A 256 21.47 -10.97 -7.22
N LYS A 257 22.68 -10.44 -7.33
CA LYS A 257 23.76 -10.67 -6.35
C LYS A 257 23.93 -9.51 -5.37
N SER A 258 23.29 -8.37 -5.64
CA SER A 258 23.49 -7.16 -4.84
C SER A 258 22.20 -6.44 -4.52
N TYR A 259 21.66 -6.74 -3.37
CA TYR A 259 20.71 -5.87 -2.71
C TYR A 259 21.42 -5.06 -1.63
N SER A 260 20.89 -3.89 -1.30
CA SER A 260 21.40 -3.07 -0.20
C SER A 260 20.30 -2.68 0.77
N ILE A 261 20.64 -2.70 2.04
CA ILE A 261 19.82 -2.21 3.14
C ILE A 261 20.54 -1.04 3.78
N ASN A 262 19.87 0.10 3.89
CA ASN A 262 20.46 1.32 4.39
C ASN A 262 19.64 1.91 5.54
N ASN A 263 20.32 2.28 6.63
CA ASN A 263 19.72 2.99 7.77
C ASN A 263 18.41 2.32 8.24
N CYS A 264 18.48 1.03 8.58
CA CYS A 264 17.31 0.24 8.97
C CYS A 264 17.46 -0.36 10.36
N LEU A 265 16.33 -0.51 11.05
CA LEU A 265 16.24 -1.31 12.28
C LEU A 265 15.58 -2.65 11.94
N ILE A 266 16.34 -3.75 12.05
CA ILE A 266 15.89 -5.10 11.67
C ILE A 266 16.08 -6.02 12.88
N VAL A 267 15.01 -6.20 13.67
CA VAL A 267 15.12 -6.88 14.97
C VAL A 267 14.02 -7.93 15.17
N ASN A 268 14.34 -8.95 15.96
CA ASN A 268 13.39 -9.99 16.37
C ASN A 268 12.68 -10.71 15.19
N ASN A 269 13.39 -10.95 14.09
CA ASN A 269 12.87 -11.69 12.95
C ASN A 269 13.36 -13.14 12.98
N GLN A 270 12.53 -14.08 12.50
CA GLN A 270 12.88 -15.51 12.56
C GLN A 270 14.01 -15.87 11.58
N PHE A 271 13.90 -15.40 10.34
CA PHE A 271 14.91 -15.62 9.30
C PHE A 271 15.23 -14.30 8.61
N TYR A 272 16.51 -14.08 8.37
CA TYR A 272 16.94 -12.87 7.68
C TYR A 272 16.69 -12.96 6.16
N LYS A 273 16.96 -14.14 5.59
CA LYS A 273 16.84 -14.39 4.16
C LYS A 273 16.10 -15.69 3.87
N GLY A 274 15.38 -15.71 2.75
CA GLY A 274 14.70 -16.90 2.27
C GLY A 274 14.70 -16.97 0.75
N ILE A 275 14.72 -18.21 0.23
CA ILE A 275 14.62 -18.49 -1.20
C ILE A 275 13.34 -19.30 -1.43
N ALA A 276 12.53 -18.82 -2.36
CA ALA A 276 11.32 -19.49 -2.80
C ALA A 276 11.57 -20.26 -4.08
N ASP A 277 11.34 -21.56 -4.01
CA ASP A 277 11.17 -22.40 -5.19
C ASP A 277 9.68 -22.40 -5.65
N THR A 278 9.35 -23.27 -6.58
CA THR A 278 7.98 -23.40 -7.10
C THR A 278 6.98 -23.89 -6.06
N MET A 279 7.44 -24.52 -4.99
CA MET A 279 6.60 -25.20 -4.02
C MET A 279 6.55 -24.51 -2.66
N ARG A 280 7.65 -23.93 -2.21
CA ARG A 280 7.77 -23.41 -0.86
C ARG A 280 8.87 -22.36 -0.71
N LEU A 281 8.76 -21.55 0.35
CA LEU A 281 9.80 -20.66 0.83
C LEU A 281 10.55 -21.33 1.98
N SER A 282 11.86 -21.37 1.89
CA SER A 282 12.77 -21.90 2.92
C SER A 282 13.90 -20.91 3.22
N PRO A 283 14.55 -21.01 4.41
CA PRO A 283 15.76 -20.26 4.67
C PRO A 283 16.78 -20.48 3.56
N GLY A 284 17.47 -19.44 3.14
CA GLY A 284 18.46 -19.52 2.06
C GLY A 284 19.39 -18.33 2.08
N GLU A 285 20.57 -18.47 1.44
CA GLU A 285 21.61 -17.48 1.46
C GLU A 285 21.74 -16.74 0.10
N PHE A 286 21.88 -15.43 0.18
CA PHE A 286 22.24 -14.53 -0.92
C PHE A 286 22.84 -13.25 -0.35
N GLU A 287 23.57 -12.50 -1.17
CA GLU A 287 24.23 -11.28 -0.71
C GLU A 287 23.25 -10.13 -0.50
N ILE A 288 23.37 -9.47 0.64
CA ILE A 288 22.75 -8.18 0.95
C ILE A 288 23.85 -7.32 1.58
N SER A 289 24.15 -6.19 0.97
CA SER A 289 25.04 -5.19 1.55
C SER A 289 24.29 -4.37 2.59
N GLU A 290 24.90 -4.18 3.75
CA GLU A 290 24.28 -3.48 4.88
C GLU A 290 25.06 -2.22 5.23
N TYR A 291 24.35 -1.11 5.34
CA TYR A 291 24.91 0.19 5.72
C TYR A 291 24.06 0.78 6.84
N ASN A 292 24.66 1.01 8.00
CA ASN A 292 23.96 1.56 9.19
C ASN A 292 22.70 0.74 9.55
N VAL A 293 22.85 -0.57 9.74
CA VAL A 293 21.75 -1.48 10.09
C VAL A 293 21.88 -1.90 11.55
N THR A 294 20.86 -1.64 12.34
CA THR A 294 20.76 -2.07 13.73
C THR A 294 19.97 -3.38 13.82
N LYS A 295 20.55 -4.40 14.46
CA LYS A 295 19.94 -5.73 14.61
C LYS A 295 19.59 -6.10 16.06
N ASN A 296 19.86 -5.23 16.99
CA ASN A 296 19.63 -5.46 18.43
C ASN A 296 18.50 -4.57 18.93
N GLY A 297 17.70 -5.10 19.85
CA GLY A 297 16.60 -4.38 20.47
C GLY A 297 15.24 -5.04 20.26
N LYS A 298 14.23 -4.43 20.82
CA LYS A 298 12.82 -4.83 20.69
C LYS A 298 12.00 -3.61 20.33
N VAL A 299 11.31 -3.68 19.20
CA VAL A 299 10.38 -2.61 18.78
C VAL A 299 9.06 -2.77 19.49
N THR A 300 8.54 -1.68 20.03
CA THR A 300 7.21 -1.58 20.62
C THR A 300 6.39 -0.55 19.83
N LEU A 301 5.22 -0.95 19.39
CA LEU A 301 4.29 -0.08 18.69
C LEU A 301 3.20 0.44 19.64
N ARG A 302 2.67 1.62 19.35
CA ARG A 302 1.47 2.14 19.97
C ARG A 302 0.26 1.36 19.50
N LEU A 303 -0.28 0.51 20.35
CA LEU A 303 -1.54 -0.20 20.11
C LEU A 303 -2.69 0.51 20.81
N PHE A 304 -3.90 0.25 20.39
CA PHE A 304 -5.09 0.81 21.03
C PHE A 304 -5.34 0.16 22.41
N ASP A 305 -5.10 -1.14 22.50
CA ASP A 305 -5.22 -1.93 23.73
C ASP A 305 -4.20 -3.08 23.70
N THR A 306 -4.03 -3.76 24.82
CA THR A 306 -3.23 -4.98 24.94
C THR A 306 -3.76 -6.13 24.09
N GLU A 307 -5.06 -6.09 23.75
CA GLU A 307 -5.72 -7.05 22.86
C GLU A 307 -5.89 -6.45 21.46
N ASP A 308 -5.52 -7.18 20.46
CA ASP A 308 -5.50 -6.95 19.01
C ASP A 308 -6.73 -6.22 18.38
N LYS A 309 -7.18 -5.12 18.96
CA LYS A 309 -8.22 -4.24 18.35
C LYS A 309 -7.87 -3.67 16.97
N PRO A 310 -6.59 -3.73 16.46
CA PRO A 310 -6.30 -3.43 15.06
C PRO A 310 -7.18 -4.17 14.04
N LEU A 311 -7.76 -5.29 14.42
CA LEU A 311 -8.64 -6.09 13.56
C LEU A 311 -10.02 -5.47 13.35
N LEU A 312 -10.42 -4.50 14.16
CA LEU A 312 -11.69 -3.83 13.99
C LEU A 312 -11.62 -2.81 12.85
N LEU A 313 -12.64 -2.77 12.01
CA LEU A 313 -12.78 -1.76 10.97
C LEU A 313 -12.98 -0.38 11.58
N SER A 314 -13.71 -0.31 12.68
CA SER A 314 -13.95 0.88 13.50
C SER A 314 -13.81 0.54 14.98
N VAL A 315 -13.55 1.53 15.80
CA VAL A 315 -13.56 1.45 17.26
C VAL A 315 -14.43 2.57 17.80
N ASP A 316 -15.09 2.34 18.95
CA ASP A 316 -15.97 3.33 19.57
C ASP A 316 -15.19 4.49 20.22
N GLU A 317 -13.93 4.26 20.56
CA GLU A 317 -13.04 5.25 21.14
C GLU A 317 -12.01 5.75 20.12
N PRO A 318 -11.59 7.03 20.18
CA PRO A 318 -10.56 7.57 19.31
C PRO A 318 -9.24 6.78 19.41
N LEU A 319 -8.65 6.47 18.28
CA LEU A 319 -7.31 5.87 18.22
C LEU A 319 -6.25 6.92 18.59
N PRO A 320 -5.15 6.52 19.22
CA PRO A 320 -4.00 7.39 19.38
C PRO A 320 -3.48 7.91 18.03
N VAL A 321 -3.05 9.17 17.98
CA VAL A 321 -2.51 9.76 16.73
C VAL A 321 -1.33 8.96 16.18
N ASP A 322 -0.50 8.41 17.07
CA ASP A 322 0.66 7.57 16.76
C ASP A 322 0.32 6.06 16.73
N TYR A 323 -0.96 5.72 16.52
CA TYR A 323 -1.41 4.33 16.39
C TYR A 323 -0.59 3.55 15.36
N LEU A 324 -0.11 2.35 15.74
CA LEU A 324 0.81 1.49 14.99
C LEU A 324 2.17 2.13 14.65
N HIS A 325 2.54 3.21 15.30
CA HIS A 325 3.89 3.78 15.24
C HIS A 325 4.73 3.37 16.44
N VAL A 326 6.03 3.53 16.31
CA VAL A 326 6.98 3.22 17.39
C VAL A 326 6.83 4.21 18.52
N ILE A 327 6.70 3.73 19.77
CA ILE A 327 6.60 4.58 20.96
C ILE A 327 7.95 5.24 21.32
N PRO A 328 7.95 6.38 22.04
CA PRO A 328 9.16 7.17 22.32
C PRO A 328 10.35 6.39 22.89
N ASP A 329 10.12 5.47 23.80
CA ASP A 329 11.19 4.73 24.48
C ASP A 329 11.65 3.48 23.72
N SER A 330 11.13 3.24 22.52
CA SER A 330 11.47 2.08 21.72
C SER A 330 12.57 2.39 20.69
N PRO A 331 13.49 1.46 20.44
CA PRO A 331 14.43 1.58 19.32
C PRO A 331 13.70 1.88 18.00
N GLY A 332 14.27 2.78 17.21
CA GLY A 332 13.70 3.20 15.94
C GLY A 332 12.75 4.39 16.00
N TYR A 333 12.38 4.87 17.21
CA TYR A 333 11.52 6.05 17.32
C TYR A 333 12.07 7.27 16.57
N GLU A 334 13.36 7.56 16.68
CA GLU A 334 14.02 8.69 16.03
C GLU A 334 14.18 8.52 14.49
N MET A 335 13.91 7.34 13.98
CA MET A 335 13.98 7.11 12.52
C MET A 335 12.85 7.82 11.76
N GLY A 336 11.73 8.16 12.42
CA GLY A 336 10.59 8.79 11.77
C GLY A 336 9.91 7.90 10.72
N ALA A 337 10.08 6.59 10.81
CA ALA A 337 9.38 5.65 9.92
C ALA A 337 7.89 5.56 10.28
N GLY A 338 7.06 5.28 9.29
CA GLY A 338 5.61 5.20 9.40
C GLY A 338 4.91 6.18 8.47
N ILE A 339 3.62 6.45 8.69
CA ILE A 339 2.83 7.24 7.73
C ILE A 339 3.10 8.74 7.74
N PHE A 340 3.83 9.27 8.71
CA PHE A 340 4.11 10.69 8.80
C PHE A 340 5.43 11.02 8.12
N LYS A 341 5.42 11.91 7.11
CA LYS A 341 6.64 12.46 6.49
C LYS A 341 7.31 13.48 7.39
N HIS A 342 6.50 14.15 8.21
CA HIS A 342 6.94 15.06 9.26
C HIS A 342 6.40 14.58 10.58
N ARG A 343 7.28 14.44 11.58
CA ARG A 343 6.88 13.99 12.91
C ARG A 343 5.84 14.94 13.49
N LYS A 344 4.70 14.44 13.88
CA LYS A 344 3.74 15.21 14.69
C LYS A 344 4.31 15.38 16.09
N GLN A 345 4.45 16.62 16.52
CA GLN A 345 4.83 16.98 17.88
C GLN A 345 3.67 16.79 18.84
#